data_9f182baa68fabe3141b14808a0af2438
#
_entry.id   9f182baa68fabe3141b14808a0af2438
#
_cell.length_a   1.000
_cell.length_b   1.000
_cell.length_c   1.000
_cell.angle_alpha   90.00
_cell.angle_beta   90.00
_cell.angle_gamma   90.00
#
_symmetry.space_group_name_H-M   'P 1'
#
loop_
_entity.id
_entity.type
_entity.pdbx_description
1 polymer ?
#
loop_
_entity_poly.entity_id
_entity_poly.type
_entity_poly.pdbx_seq_one_letter_code
_entity_poly.pdbx_strand_id
1 'polypeptide(L)'
;DFMASINMKSLVVGEQPPGYDVGDAYHHILMSILMAARAHDKQAIDGPYLQIKDVEGYKRVAGRSAALGFDGKWVLHPGQVDAANEVYSPRQEDYDHAELILDAYDFYTSAEGGARGAVMLGDEMIDEASRKMALVISAKGRAAGMQRTQTFTPPQD
;
A
#
# COMPACT_ATOMS: atom_id res chain seq x y z
N ASP A 1 -6.04 -21.82 -10.70
CA ASP A 1 -5.12 -22.65 -11.51
C ASP A 1 -3.79 -22.92 -10.77
N PHE A 2 -3.10 -21.90 -10.26
CA PHE A 2 -1.80 -22.05 -9.59
C PHE A 2 -1.85 -23.00 -8.40
N MET A 3 -2.82 -22.84 -7.48
CA MET A 3 -2.99 -23.70 -6.31
C MET A 3 -3.16 -25.17 -6.71
N ALA A 4 -3.92 -25.43 -7.77
CA ALA A 4 -4.09 -26.76 -8.31
C ALA A 4 -2.77 -27.32 -8.89
N SER A 5 -1.99 -26.49 -9.58
CA SER A 5 -0.71 -26.90 -10.18
C SER A 5 0.34 -27.34 -9.16
N ILE A 6 0.28 -26.81 -7.93
CA ILE A 6 1.19 -27.16 -6.84
C ILE A 6 0.57 -28.08 -5.79
N ASN A 7 -0.63 -28.62 -6.05
CA ASN A 7 -1.39 -29.47 -5.14
C ASN A 7 -1.61 -28.85 -3.74
N MET A 8 -1.85 -27.54 -3.68
CA MET A 8 -2.11 -26.84 -2.41
C MET A 8 -3.43 -27.32 -1.80
N LYS A 9 -3.42 -27.66 -0.51
CA LYS A 9 -4.58 -28.19 0.25
C LYS A 9 -5.54 -27.08 0.69
N SER A 10 -6.01 -26.25 -0.23
CA SER A 10 -7.03 -25.22 0.05
C SER A 10 -7.93 -25.06 -1.18
N LEU A 11 -9.22 -24.91 -0.93
CA LEU A 11 -10.21 -24.58 -1.96
C LEU A 11 -10.59 -23.10 -1.95
N VAL A 12 -10.16 -22.36 -0.94
CA VAL A 12 -10.45 -20.92 -0.81
C VAL A 12 -9.19 -20.15 -1.15
N VAL A 13 -9.24 -19.41 -2.25
CA VAL A 13 -8.10 -18.60 -2.72
C VAL A 13 -7.76 -17.52 -1.69
N GLY A 14 -6.51 -17.53 -1.24
CA GLY A 14 -6.00 -16.56 -0.27
C GLY A 14 -6.09 -16.99 1.19
N GLU A 15 -6.86 -18.02 1.53
CA GLU A 15 -6.86 -18.61 2.86
C GLU A 15 -5.66 -19.55 3.05
N GLN A 16 -5.13 -19.62 4.27
CA GLN A 16 -4.03 -20.52 4.58
C GLN A 16 -4.51 -21.99 4.46
N PRO A 17 -3.71 -22.87 3.84
CA PRO A 17 -4.07 -24.28 3.76
C PRO A 17 -4.06 -24.94 5.15
N PRO A 18 -4.97 -25.86 5.42
CA PRO A 18 -5.04 -26.58 6.70
C PRO A 18 -3.69 -27.24 7.04
N GLY A 19 -3.24 -27.05 8.28
CA GLY A 19 -1.98 -27.61 8.78
C GLY A 19 -0.72 -26.81 8.42
N TYR A 20 -0.84 -25.65 7.75
CA TYR A 20 0.26 -24.73 7.57
C TYR A 20 0.11 -23.54 8.53
N ASP A 21 0.82 -23.62 9.66
CA ASP A 21 0.75 -22.70 10.80
C ASP A 21 2.08 -21.99 11.10
N VAL A 22 3.11 -22.24 10.28
CA VAL A 22 4.47 -21.70 10.45
C VAL A 22 4.71 -20.39 9.69
N GLY A 23 3.71 -19.85 9.02
CA GLY A 23 3.83 -18.61 8.25
C GLY A 23 2.69 -18.40 7.25
N ASP A 24 2.96 -17.65 6.21
CA ASP A 24 2.03 -17.42 5.10
C ASP A 24 2.46 -18.24 3.87
N ALA A 25 1.66 -19.25 3.52
CA ALA A 25 1.93 -20.13 2.37
C ALA A 25 1.96 -19.38 1.02
N TYR A 26 1.34 -18.22 0.95
CA TYR A 26 1.30 -17.39 -0.27
C TYR A 26 2.39 -16.33 -0.34
N HIS A 27 3.13 -16.08 0.75
CA HIS A 27 4.06 -14.95 0.84
C HIS A 27 5.07 -14.94 -0.31
N HIS A 28 5.77 -16.05 -0.53
CA HIS A 28 6.77 -16.14 -1.59
C HIS A 28 6.18 -15.90 -2.98
N ILE A 29 4.98 -16.42 -3.24
CA ILE A 29 4.28 -16.30 -4.51
C ILE A 29 3.88 -14.85 -4.76
N LEU A 30 3.25 -14.21 -3.77
CA LEU A 30 2.81 -12.82 -3.85
C LEU A 30 4.01 -11.89 -4.05
N MET A 31 5.09 -12.09 -3.28
CA MET A 31 6.31 -11.29 -3.44
C MET A 31 6.95 -11.48 -4.82
N SER A 32 7.00 -12.70 -5.35
CA SER A 32 7.54 -12.96 -6.68
C SER A 32 6.74 -12.25 -7.77
N ILE A 33 5.40 -12.27 -7.69
CA ILE A 33 4.51 -11.56 -8.61
C ILE A 33 4.71 -10.05 -8.49
N LEU A 34 4.74 -9.51 -7.26
CA LEU A 34 4.91 -8.09 -7.01
C LEU A 34 6.24 -7.58 -7.58
N MET A 35 7.34 -8.27 -7.27
CA MET A 35 8.67 -7.87 -7.76
C MET A 35 8.77 -7.93 -9.28
N ALA A 36 8.20 -8.97 -9.91
CA ALA A 36 8.15 -9.06 -11.37
C ALA A 36 7.33 -7.91 -11.98
N ALA A 37 6.17 -7.56 -11.38
CA ALA A 37 5.36 -6.45 -11.84
C ALA A 37 6.15 -5.12 -11.74
N ARG A 38 6.81 -4.86 -10.61
CA ARG A 38 7.60 -3.62 -10.41
C ARG A 38 8.82 -3.55 -11.32
N ALA A 39 9.50 -4.66 -11.60
CA ALA A 39 10.62 -4.71 -12.54
C ALA A 39 10.23 -4.34 -13.98
N HIS A 40 8.95 -4.42 -14.30
CA HIS A 40 8.39 -4.09 -15.62
C HIS A 40 7.44 -2.89 -15.60
N ASP A 41 7.50 -2.05 -14.55
CA ASP A 41 6.63 -0.87 -14.38
C ASP A 41 5.12 -1.19 -14.52
N LYS A 42 4.69 -2.34 -13.94
CA LYS A 42 3.30 -2.78 -13.95
C LYS A 42 2.67 -2.68 -12.58
N GLN A 43 1.36 -2.46 -12.57
CA GLN A 43 0.55 -2.64 -11.37
C GLN A 43 0.44 -4.12 -11.02
N ALA A 44 0.44 -4.42 -9.72
CA ALA A 44 0.20 -5.74 -9.19
C ALA A 44 -1.21 -5.79 -8.59
N ILE A 45 -2.08 -6.57 -9.22
CA ILE A 45 -3.47 -6.78 -8.76
C ILE A 45 -3.57 -8.21 -8.23
N ASP A 46 -3.97 -8.34 -6.96
CA ASP A 46 -4.15 -9.65 -6.32
C ASP A 46 -5.40 -10.36 -6.87
N GLY A 47 -5.41 -11.69 -6.75
CA GLY A 47 -6.47 -12.56 -7.24
C GLY A 47 -7.81 -12.40 -6.47
N PRO A 48 -8.87 -13.09 -6.90
CA PRO A 48 -10.20 -12.96 -6.30
C PRO A 48 -10.28 -13.63 -4.93
N TYR A 49 -11.31 -13.24 -4.14
CA TYR A 49 -11.76 -13.95 -2.95
C TYR A 49 -13.17 -14.51 -3.21
N LEU A 50 -13.30 -15.83 -3.18
CA LEU A 50 -14.50 -16.52 -3.69
C LEU A 50 -15.69 -16.50 -2.75
N GLN A 51 -15.47 -16.27 -1.44
CA GLN A 51 -16.54 -16.16 -0.44
C GLN A 51 -17.19 -14.77 -0.51
N ILE A 52 -17.98 -14.52 -1.55
CA ILE A 52 -18.48 -13.18 -1.91
C ILE A 52 -19.33 -12.49 -0.82
N LYS A 53 -19.93 -13.26 0.09
CA LYS A 53 -20.71 -12.72 1.22
C LYS A 53 -19.87 -12.45 2.47
N ASP A 54 -18.66 -12.98 2.54
CA ASP A 54 -17.72 -12.81 3.66
C ASP A 54 -16.83 -11.59 3.40
N VAL A 55 -17.37 -10.39 3.71
CA VAL A 55 -16.67 -9.12 3.52
C VAL A 55 -15.45 -9.01 4.44
N GLU A 56 -15.53 -9.50 5.67
CA GLU A 56 -14.42 -9.46 6.62
C GLU A 56 -13.28 -10.41 6.19
N GLY A 57 -13.60 -11.58 5.66
CA GLY A 57 -12.61 -12.46 5.05
C GLY A 57 -11.96 -11.82 3.83
N TYR A 58 -12.73 -11.11 2.99
CA TYR A 58 -12.19 -10.33 1.89
C TYR A 58 -11.17 -9.29 2.38
N LYS A 59 -11.54 -8.46 3.38
CA LYS A 59 -10.65 -7.44 3.97
C LYS A 59 -9.37 -8.05 4.55
N ARG A 60 -9.48 -9.17 5.26
CA ARG A 60 -8.33 -9.87 5.83
C ARG A 60 -7.34 -10.32 4.75
N VAL A 61 -7.83 -10.94 3.69
CA VAL A 61 -6.99 -11.42 2.58
C VAL A 61 -6.45 -10.26 1.75
N ALA A 62 -7.26 -9.24 1.49
CA ALA A 62 -6.84 -8.01 0.81
C ALA A 62 -5.78 -7.24 1.59
N GLY A 63 -5.94 -7.13 2.92
CA GLY A 63 -4.98 -6.47 3.80
C GLY A 63 -3.58 -7.06 3.73
N ARG A 64 -3.47 -8.38 3.57
CA ARG A 64 -2.19 -9.05 3.36
C ARG A 64 -1.49 -8.58 2.08
N SER A 65 -2.16 -8.59 0.95
CA SER A 65 -1.56 -8.15 -0.32
C SER A 65 -1.33 -6.64 -0.36
N ALA A 66 -2.22 -5.84 0.25
CA ALA A 66 -2.02 -4.39 0.41
C ALA A 66 -0.75 -4.09 1.23
N ALA A 67 -0.54 -4.80 2.35
CA ALA A 67 0.65 -4.66 3.20
C ALA A 67 1.95 -5.02 2.47
N LEU A 68 1.91 -5.96 1.52
CA LEU A 68 3.06 -6.30 0.68
C LEU A 68 3.34 -5.25 -0.41
N GLY A 69 2.37 -4.38 -0.74
CA GLY A 69 2.52 -3.33 -1.74
C GLY A 69 1.75 -3.55 -3.04
N PHE A 70 0.79 -4.46 -3.08
CA PHE A 70 -0.11 -4.60 -4.22
C PHE A 70 -0.97 -3.34 -4.40
N ASP A 71 -1.36 -3.05 -5.63
CA ASP A 71 -2.13 -1.85 -5.98
C ASP A 71 -3.64 -2.05 -5.84
N GLY A 72 -4.09 -3.30 -5.80
CA GLY A 72 -5.51 -3.64 -5.69
C GLY A 72 -5.74 -5.14 -5.62
N LYS A 73 -7.01 -5.50 -5.59
CA LYS A 73 -7.48 -6.89 -5.58
C LYS A 73 -8.72 -7.04 -6.44
N TRP A 74 -8.84 -8.18 -7.07
CA TRP A 74 -10.00 -8.49 -7.90
C TRP A 74 -11.28 -8.57 -7.06
N VAL A 75 -12.32 -7.84 -7.45
CA VAL A 75 -13.67 -7.91 -6.87
C VAL A 75 -14.59 -8.70 -7.79
N LEU A 76 -15.31 -9.67 -7.22
CA LEU A 76 -16.24 -10.54 -7.93
C LEU A 76 -17.70 -10.09 -7.77
N HIS A 77 -17.97 -9.22 -6.80
CA HIS A 77 -19.31 -8.80 -6.45
C HIS A 77 -19.32 -7.33 -5.99
N PRO A 78 -20.34 -6.54 -6.36
CA PRO A 78 -20.43 -5.13 -5.93
C PRO A 78 -20.26 -4.91 -4.42
N GLY A 79 -20.74 -5.84 -3.58
CA GLY A 79 -20.57 -5.76 -2.13
C GLY A 79 -19.12 -5.85 -1.62
N GLN A 80 -18.15 -6.17 -2.48
CA GLN A 80 -16.72 -6.17 -2.14
C GLN A 80 -16.04 -4.85 -2.50
N VAL A 81 -16.69 -3.94 -3.26
CA VAL A 81 -16.06 -2.72 -3.79
C VAL A 81 -15.63 -1.79 -2.67
N ASP A 82 -16.54 -1.50 -1.72
CA ASP A 82 -16.24 -0.59 -0.61
C ASP A 82 -15.12 -1.15 0.27
N ALA A 83 -15.13 -2.46 0.52
CA ALA A 83 -14.08 -3.13 1.28
C ALA A 83 -12.72 -3.08 0.56
N ALA A 84 -12.70 -3.21 -0.77
CA ALA A 84 -11.48 -3.06 -1.56
C ALA A 84 -10.95 -1.62 -1.45
N ASN A 85 -11.80 -0.62 -1.67
CA ASN A 85 -11.42 0.79 -1.58
C ASN A 85 -10.89 1.14 -0.18
N GLU A 86 -11.54 0.65 0.89
CA GLU A 86 -11.08 0.88 2.26
C GLU A 86 -9.68 0.31 2.51
N VAL A 87 -9.43 -0.94 2.06
CA VAL A 87 -8.15 -1.63 2.32
C VAL A 87 -6.99 -1.05 1.52
N TYR A 88 -7.22 -0.63 0.27
CA TYR A 88 -6.14 -0.14 -0.61
C TYR A 88 -5.96 1.37 -0.60
N SER A 89 -6.86 2.13 0.03
CA SER A 89 -6.66 3.55 0.29
C SER A 89 -5.77 3.77 1.50
N PRO A 90 -4.94 4.81 1.53
CA PRO A 90 -4.18 5.16 2.73
C PRO A 90 -5.12 5.63 3.84
N ARG A 91 -4.70 5.48 5.09
CA ARG A 91 -5.37 6.13 6.22
C ARG A 91 -5.16 7.64 6.15
N GLN A 92 -6.06 8.43 6.74
CA GLN A 92 -5.96 9.89 6.72
C GLN A 92 -4.62 10.39 7.30
N GLU A 93 -4.19 9.80 8.42
CA GLU A 93 -2.93 10.15 9.06
C GLU A 93 -1.70 9.86 8.16
N ASP A 94 -1.70 8.74 7.43
CA ASP A 94 -0.61 8.39 6.51
C ASP A 94 -0.59 9.33 5.30
N TYR A 95 -1.77 9.70 4.81
CA TYR A 95 -1.90 10.66 3.70
C TYR A 95 -1.41 12.06 4.10
N ASP A 96 -1.85 12.57 5.25
CA ASP A 96 -1.42 13.88 5.76
C ASP A 96 0.09 13.90 6.00
N HIS A 97 0.64 12.85 6.60
CA HIS A 97 2.07 12.75 6.84
C HIS A 97 2.88 12.70 5.53
N ALA A 98 2.41 11.96 4.52
CA ALA A 98 3.03 11.95 3.20
C ALA A 98 3.05 13.34 2.55
N GLU A 99 1.93 14.07 2.62
CA GLU A 99 1.86 15.44 2.10
C GLU A 99 2.79 16.40 2.86
N LEU A 100 2.93 16.25 4.20
CA LEU A 100 3.89 17.01 5.00
C LEU A 100 5.34 16.72 4.60
N ILE A 101 5.69 15.45 4.37
CA ILE A 101 7.04 15.06 3.89
C ILE A 101 7.33 15.75 2.55
N LEU A 102 6.37 15.72 1.61
CA LEU A 102 6.55 16.33 0.30
C LEU A 102 6.78 17.85 0.40
N ASP A 103 5.94 18.56 1.16
CA ASP A 103 6.08 19.99 1.35
C ASP A 103 7.42 20.37 2.05
N ALA A 104 7.77 19.66 3.11
CA ALA A 104 9.00 19.89 3.85
C ALA A 104 10.24 19.62 2.98
N TYR A 105 10.24 18.51 2.25
CA TYR A 105 11.34 18.17 1.37
C TYR A 105 11.52 19.19 0.24
N ASP A 106 10.42 19.62 -0.39
CA ASP A 106 10.44 20.65 -1.43
C ASP A 106 10.99 21.99 -0.89
N PHE A 107 10.59 22.39 0.32
CA PHE A 107 11.14 23.58 0.96
C PHE A 107 12.64 23.44 1.21
N TYR A 108 13.07 22.41 1.93
CA TYR A 108 14.47 22.28 2.35
C TYR A 108 15.46 21.97 1.21
N THR A 109 15.01 21.44 0.09
CA THR A 109 15.85 21.26 -1.10
C THR A 109 15.93 22.51 -1.96
N SER A 110 15.06 23.49 -1.73
CA SER A 110 15.11 24.80 -2.37
C SER A 110 16.30 25.64 -1.86
N ALA A 111 16.63 26.71 -2.57
CA ALA A 111 17.66 27.67 -2.14
C ALA A 111 17.29 28.35 -0.80
N GLU A 112 16.00 28.65 -0.59
CA GLU A 112 15.48 29.26 0.64
C GLU A 112 15.64 28.31 1.85
N GLY A 113 15.38 27.01 1.68
CA GLY A 113 15.56 26.00 2.72
C GLY A 113 16.98 25.49 2.90
N GLY A 114 17.95 26.05 2.16
CA GLY A 114 19.38 25.79 2.30
C GLY A 114 19.91 24.63 1.44
N ALA A 115 19.17 24.21 0.42
CA ALA A 115 19.54 23.18 -0.56
C ALA A 115 20.02 21.85 0.09
N ARG A 116 19.30 21.37 1.09
CA ARG A 116 19.66 20.20 1.91
C ARG A 116 18.99 18.93 1.35
N GLY A 117 19.75 17.86 1.15
CA GLY A 117 19.25 16.57 0.65
C GLY A 117 18.66 15.63 1.73
N ALA A 118 18.93 15.92 3.02
CA ALA A 118 18.37 15.19 4.16
C ALA A 118 18.15 16.18 5.31
N VAL A 119 16.99 16.13 5.94
CA VAL A 119 16.56 17.08 6.99
C VAL A 119 15.68 16.39 8.03
N MET A 120 15.47 17.07 9.16
CA MET A 120 14.53 16.63 10.20
C MET A 120 13.15 17.24 9.96
N LEU A 121 12.11 16.40 10.00
CA LEU A 121 10.71 16.79 10.09
C LEU A 121 10.19 16.31 11.46
N GLY A 122 10.19 17.21 12.46
CA GLY A 122 10.02 16.79 13.85
C GLY A 122 11.17 15.86 14.27
N ASP A 123 10.85 14.67 14.73
CA ASP A 123 11.81 13.65 15.16
C ASP A 123 12.22 12.67 14.03
N GLU A 124 11.66 12.83 12.84
CA GLU A 124 11.93 11.97 11.68
C GLU A 124 12.93 12.62 10.72
N MET A 125 13.94 11.85 10.31
CA MET A 125 14.83 12.24 9.21
C MET A 125 14.15 11.89 7.87
N ILE A 126 13.99 12.90 7.01
CA ILE A 126 13.46 12.74 5.66
C ILE A 126 14.53 13.00 4.60
N ASP A 127 14.50 12.24 3.53
CA ASP A 127 15.41 12.29 2.39
C ASP A 127 14.69 11.98 1.08
N GLU A 128 15.42 11.79 0.00
CA GLU A 128 14.85 11.41 -1.31
C GLU A 128 14.11 10.07 -1.28
N ALA A 129 14.51 9.12 -0.43
CA ALA A 129 13.80 7.85 -0.28
C ALA A 129 12.44 8.08 0.40
N SER A 130 12.41 8.89 1.46
CA SER A 130 11.17 9.32 2.12
C SER A 130 10.23 10.02 1.15
N ARG A 131 10.76 10.94 0.32
CA ARG A 131 9.98 11.63 -0.72
C ARG A 131 9.35 10.65 -1.71
N LYS A 132 10.10 9.67 -2.20
CA LYS A 132 9.59 8.66 -3.14
C LYS A 132 8.47 7.82 -2.52
N MET A 133 8.61 7.42 -1.26
CA MET A 133 7.54 6.70 -0.55
C MET A 133 6.31 7.60 -0.36
N ALA A 134 6.49 8.85 0.04
CA ALA A 134 5.41 9.82 0.21
C ALA A 134 4.64 10.09 -1.09
N LEU A 135 5.31 10.15 -2.24
CA LEU A 135 4.66 10.31 -3.55
C LEU A 135 3.67 9.19 -3.85
N VAL A 136 3.99 7.95 -3.47
CA VAL A 136 3.09 6.81 -3.70
C VAL A 136 1.83 6.93 -2.82
N ILE A 137 1.99 7.26 -1.54
CA ILE A 137 0.87 7.41 -0.61
C ILE A 137 0.01 8.62 -1.01
N SER A 138 0.64 9.75 -1.32
CA SER A 138 -0.03 10.96 -1.81
C SER A 138 -0.86 10.70 -3.07
N ALA A 139 -0.30 10.01 -4.05
CA ALA A 139 -1.02 9.66 -5.28
C ALA A 139 -2.25 8.79 -5.01
N LYS A 140 -2.13 7.78 -4.13
CA LYS A 140 -3.25 6.93 -3.72
C LYS A 140 -4.33 7.72 -2.98
N GLY A 141 -3.95 8.59 -2.05
CA GLY A 141 -4.88 9.44 -1.31
C GLY A 141 -5.65 10.39 -2.22
N ARG A 142 -4.96 11.05 -3.14
CA ARG A 142 -5.59 11.93 -4.13
C ARG A 142 -6.55 11.18 -5.05
N ALA A 143 -6.18 9.98 -5.50
CA ALA A 143 -7.06 9.12 -6.30
C ALA A 143 -8.30 8.67 -5.53
N ALA A 144 -8.20 8.50 -4.21
CA ALA A 144 -9.32 8.21 -3.31
C ALA A 144 -10.15 9.45 -2.93
N GLY A 145 -9.81 10.65 -3.43
CA GLY A 145 -10.51 11.89 -3.14
C GLY A 145 -10.25 12.47 -1.75
N MET A 146 -9.17 12.03 -1.08
CA MET A 146 -8.80 12.51 0.26
C MET A 146 -8.40 13.99 0.24
N GLN A 147 -8.70 14.68 1.32
CA GLN A 147 -8.32 16.08 1.52
C GLN A 147 -7.30 16.16 2.65
N ARG A 148 -6.33 17.04 2.51
CA ARG A 148 -5.33 17.32 3.54
C ARG A 148 -5.98 17.96 4.76
N THR A 149 -5.62 17.52 5.94
CA THR A 149 -6.02 18.13 7.21
C THR A 149 -4.85 18.85 7.90
N GLN A 150 -3.63 18.65 7.43
CA GLN A 150 -2.40 19.28 7.95
C GLN A 150 -1.63 19.99 6.83
N THR A 151 -0.87 21.03 7.23
CA THR A 151 -0.06 21.84 6.32
C THR A 151 1.32 22.06 6.95
N PHE A 152 2.37 21.89 6.17
CA PHE A 152 3.73 22.22 6.59
C PHE A 152 3.89 23.74 6.75
N THR A 153 4.50 24.14 7.85
CA THR A 153 4.88 25.52 8.08
C THR A 153 6.40 25.57 8.23
N PRO A 154 7.12 26.29 7.35
CA PRO A 154 8.55 26.45 7.48
C PRO A 154 8.94 27.05 8.85
N PRO A 155 10.08 26.66 9.44
CA PRO A 155 10.60 27.31 10.62
C PRO A 155 10.77 28.82 10.39
N GLN A 156 10.37 29.64 11.35
CA GLN A 156 10.70 31.07 11.37
C GLN A 156 12.11 31.19 11.93
N ASP A 157 13.03 31.86 11.21
CA ASP A 157 14.37 32.19 11.66
C ASP A 157 14.38 33.11 12.89
#